data_97c650e59666ad6a48827b50aabf1b72
#
_entry.id   97c650e59666ad6a48827b50aabf1b72
#
_cell.length_a   1.000
_cell.length_b   1.000
_cell.length_c   1.000
_cell.angle_alpha   90.00
_cell.angle_beta   90.00
_cell.angle_gamma   90.00
#
_symmetry.space_group_name_H-M   'P 1'
#
loop_
_entity.id
_entity.type
_entity.pdbx_description
1 polymer ?
#
loop_
_entity_poly.entity_id
_entity_poly.type
_entity_poly.pdbx_seq_one_letter_code
_entity_poly.pdbx_strand_id
1 'polypeptide(L)'
;LSLSHDLGHTPFGHAGEEVLNQCMKKYGGFDHNIQTLRIVTLIENKYYKFYGLNLTIETLDGLIKHNGPVENITSYNKILKKNLFNNKIAFNTFPSLEAQVAAISDDIAYNNHDLEDGLRAGLFTIQKFSSIPAIYKLINRHIKNIKNFRREIIISQIVRNLINLMVVDVINTTNKNLKKSNPQSINDIYKQDRLIVHFSDRMKNIDKQIKDFLKR
;
A
#
# COMPACT_ATOMS: atom_id res chain seq x y z
N LEU A 1 -7.94 5.74 -6.99
CA LEU A 1 -6.71 4.94 -6.94
C LEU A 1 -6.76 3.97 -5.76
N SER A 2 -6.84 4.44 -4.52
CA SER A 2 -6.83 3.59 -3.31
C SER A 2 -7.91 2.49 -3.29
N LEU A 3 -9.10 2.74 -3.84
CA LEU A 3 -10.18 1.75 -3.91
C LEU A 3 -9.98 0.68 -5.00
N SER A 4 -9.05 0.88 -5.91
CA SER A 4 -8.92 0.03 -7.09
C SER A 4 -7.56 -0.62 -7.27
N HIS A 5 -6.56 -0.27 -6.46
CA HIS A 5 -5.19 -0.77 -6.65
C HIS A 5 -5.09 -2.30 -6.55
N ASP A 6 -5.92 -2.93 -5.71
CA ASP A 6 -5.92 -4.36 -5.43
C ASP A 6 -7.08 -5.15 -6.08
N LEU A 7 -7.84 -4.55 -7.01
CA LEU A 7 -8.95 -5.25 -7.67
C LEU A 7 -8.54 -6.54 -8.39
N GLY A 8 -7.29 -6.64 -8.81
CA GLY A 8 -6.72 -7.81 -9.47
C GLY A 8 -6.15 -8.87 -8.53
N HIS A 9 -6.21 -8.67 -7.22
CA HIS A 9 -5.60 -9.57 -6.25
C HIS A 9 -6.26 -10.95 -6.25
N THR A 10 -5.47 -11.99 -6.04
CA THR A 10 -5.94 -13.38 -5.96
C THR A 10 -6.47 -13.70 -4.57
N PRO A 11 -7.32 -14.74 -4.42
CA PRO A 11 -7.56 -15.36 -3.13
C PRO A 11 -6.23 -15.79 -2.47
N PHE A 12 -6.16 -15.71 -1.16
CA PHE A 12 -4.97 -16.00 -0.34
C PHE A 12 -3.78 -15.04 -0.53
N GLY A 13 -4.04 -13.80 -0.99
CA GLY A 13 -3.05 -12.74 -1.07
C GLY A 13 -1.84 -13.10 -1.93
N HIS A 14 -0.66 -12.64 -1.55
CA HIS A 14 0.59 -12.90 -2.29
C HIS A 14 0.96 -14.39 -2.41
N ALA A 15 0.60 -15.22 -1.42
CA ALA A 15 0.83 -16.66 -1.52
C ALA A 15 0.01 -17.28 -2.66
N GLY A 16 -1.26 -16.88 -2.80
CA GLY A 16 -2.11 -17.29 -3.92
C GLY A 16 -1.62 -16.76 -5.26
N GLU A 17 -1.13 -15.53 -5.29
CA GLU A 17 -0.53 -14.93 -6.48
C GLU A 17 0.71 -15.69 -6.96
N GLU A 18 1.61 -16.03 -6.06
CA GLU A 18 2.81 -16.81 -6.38
C GLU A 18 2.46 -18.15 -7.03
N VAL A 19 1.53 -18.89 -6.44
CA VAL A 19 1.05 -20.18 -6.99
C VAL A 19 0.39 -19.98 -8.35
N LEU A 20 -0.50 -18.98 -8.48
CA LEU A 20 -1.15 -18.69 -9.76
C LEU A 20 -0.15 -18.27 -10.83
N ASN A 21 0.83 -17.45 -10.49
CA ASN A 21 1.91 -17.06 -11.41
C ASN A 21 2.70 -18.29 -11.91
N GLN A 22 3.02 -19.22 -11.03
CA GLN A 22 3.69 -20.49 -11.43
C GLN A 22 2.81 -21.32 -12.36
N CYS A 23 1.51 -21.50 -12.03
CA CYS A 23 0.57 -22.22 -12.88
C CYS A 23 0.40 -21.59 -14.27
N MET A 24 0.39 -20.26 -14.32
CA MET A 24 0.22 -19.46 -15.55
C MET A 24 1.51 -19.22 -16.32
N LYS A 25 2.65 -19.73 -15.90
CA LYS A 25 3.96 -19.44 -16.49
C LYS A 25 4.01 -19.67 -18.01
N LYS A 26 3.37 -20.73 -18.51
CA LYS A 26 3.26 -21.03 -19.95
C LYS A 26 2.47 -19.98 -20.74
N TYR A 27 1.63 -19.20 -20.07
CA TYR A 27 0.75 -18.20 -20.65
C TYR A 27 1.20 -16.76 -20.36
N GLY A 28 2.40 -16.59 -19.82
CA GLY A 28 3.00 -15.28 -19.51
C GLY A 28 2.97 -14.89 -18.03
N GLY A 29 2.58 -15.82 -17.16
CA GLY A 29 2.50 -15.59 -15.70
C GLY A 29 1.24 -14.86 -15.27
N PHE A 30 1.20 -14.50 -14.01
CA PHE A 30 0.15 -13.70 -13.38
C PHE A 30 0.79 -12.61 -12.49
N ASP A 31 0.19 -11.43 -12.49
CA ASP A 31 0.55 -10.29 -11.66
C ASP A 31 -0.71 -9.50 -11.35
N HIS A 32 -1.00 -9.24 -10.07
CA HIS A 32 -2.23 -8.60 -9.62
C HIS A 32 -2.34 -7.15 -10.12
N ASN A 33 -1.25 -6.42 -10.25
CA ASN A 33 -1.27 -5.04 -10.77
C ASN A 33 -1.66 -5.01 -12.26
N ILE A 34 -1.12 -5.96 -13.04
CA ILE A 34 -1.51 -6.14 -14.46
C ILE A 34 -2.97 -6.54 -14.55
N GLN A 35 -3.44 -7.42 -13.68
CA GLN A 35 -4.85 -7.83 -13.65
C GLN A 35 -5.76 -6.67 -13.21
N THR A 36 -5.36 -5.88 -12.22
CA THR A 36 -6.06 -4.63 -11.85
C THR A 36 -6.23 -3.73 -13.06
N LEU A 37 -5.15 -3.48 -13.79
CA LEU A 37 -5.21 -2.65 -15.01
C LEU A 37 -6.18 -3.23 -16.04
N ARG A 38 -6.17 -4.56 -16.25
CA ARG A 38 -7.11 -5.23 -17.17
C ARG A 38 -8.55 -5.05 -16.72
N ILE A 39 -8.83 -5.20 -15.44
CA ILE A 39 -10.19 -5.04 -14.88
C ILE A 39 -10.69 -3.63 -15.19
N VAL A 40 -9.96 -2.60 -14.78
CA VAL A 40 -10.44 -1.21 -14.89
C VAL A 40 -10.45 -0.67 -16.32
N THR A 41 -9.68 -1.26 -17.24
CA THR A 41 -9.57 -0.77 -18.62
C THR A 41 -10.31 -1.62 -19.66
N LEU A 42 -10.57 -2.91 -19.38
CA LEU A 42 -11.08 -3.84 -20.39
C LEU A 42 -12.27 -4.69 -19.92
N ILE A 43 -12.27 -5.16 -18.68
CA ILE A 43 -13.20 -6.19 -18.21
C ILE A 43 -14.50 -5.58 -17.66
N GLU A 44 -14.40 -4.48 -16.91
CA GLU A 44 -15.56 -3.79 -16.37
C GLU A 44 -16.39 -3.15 -17.50
N ASN A 45 -17.61 -3.63 -17.66
CA ASN A 45 -18.54 -3.16 -18.69
C ASN A 45 -19.63 -2.30 -18.06
N LYS A 46 -19.36 -1.00 -17.88
CA LYS A 46 -20.31 -0.02 -17.31
C LYS A 46 -20.95 0.88 -18.36
N TYR A 47 -20.33 1.02 -19.53
CA TYR A 47 -20.67 2.06 -20.49
C TYR A 47 -20.82 1.50 -21.91
N TYR A 48 -21.80 1.98 -22.67
CA TYR A 48 -22.06 1.52 -24.05
C TYR A 48 -20.95 1.93 -25.05
N LYS A 49 -20.24 3.03 -24.78
CA LYS A 49 -19.35 3.67 -25.76
C LYS A 49 -17.89 3.26 -25.64
N PHE A 50 -17.49 2.64 -24.51
CA PHE A 50 -16.09 2.28 -24.27
C PHE A 50 -15.99 1.11 -23.29
N TYR A 51 -14.86 0.43 -23.37
CA TYR A 51 -14.50 -0.65 -22.44
C TYR A 51 -13.97 -0.06 -21.12
N GLY A 52 -14.11 -0.82 -20.04
CA GLY A 52 -13.61 -0.46 -18.74
C GLY A 52 -14.36 0.71 -18.08
N LEU A 53 -13.71 1.31 -17.10
CA LEU A 53 -14.28 2.38 -16.28
C LEU A 53 -14.00 3.79 -16.81
N ASN A 54 -13.28 3.91 -17.93
CA ASN A 54 -12.87 5.20 -18.51
C ASN A 54 -12.14 6.11 -17.53
N LEU A 55 -11.19 5.54 -16.77
CA LEU A 55 -10.38 6.28 -15.83
C LEU A 55 -9.42 7.24 -16.56
N THR A 56 -9.05 8.34 -15.89
CA THR A 56 -8.05 9.27 -16.43
C THR A 56 -6.67 8.62 -16.49
N ILE A 57 -5.80 9.19 -17.33
CA ILE A 57 -4.43 8.71 -17.48
C ILE A 57 -3.64 8.80 -16.17
N GLU A 58 -3.88 9.85 -15.38
CA GLU A 58 -3.24 10.06 -14.08
C GLU A 58 -3.64 8.96 -13.08
N THR A 59 -4.90 8.53 -13.11
CA THR A 59 -5.36 7.42 -12.27
C THR A 59 -4.72 6.10 -12.71
N LEU A 60 -4.63 5.85 -14.01
CA LEU A 60 -3.97 4.65 -14.56
C LEU A 60 -2.47 4.65 -14.28
N ASP A 61 -1.80 5.80 -14.43
CA ASP A 61 -0.40 5.99 -14.05
C ASP A 61 -0.16 5.65 -12.57
N GLY A 62 -1.03 6.17 -11.72
CA GLY A 62 -0.99 5.88 -10.28
C GLY A 62 -1.21 4.39 -9.96
N LEU A 63 -2.16 3.71 -10.61
CA LEU A 63 -2.40 2.28 -10.44
C LEU A 63 -1.20 1.43 -10.87
N ILE A 64 -0.54 1.82 -11.94
CA ILE A 64 0.63 1.10 -12.47
C ILE A 64 1.86 1.31 -11.58
N LYS A 65 2.04 2.51 -11.03
CA LYS A 65 3.27 2.92 -10.35
C LYS A 65 3.15 3.06 -8.83
N HIS A 66 2.03 2.68 -8.19
CA HIS A 66 1.90 2.88 -6.74
C HIS A 66 3.01 2.17 -5.95
N ASN A 67 3.53 1.06 -6.44
CA ASN A 67 4.68 0.35 -5.85
C ASN A 67 6.05 0.86 -6.36
N GLY A 68 6.09 1.96 -7.10
CA GLY A 68 7.31 2.56 -7.64
C GLY A 68 7.42 2.51 -9.17
N PRO A 69 8.57 2.91 -9.73
CA PRO A 69 8.85 2.79 -11.15
C PRO A 69 8.76 1.34 -11.63
N VAL A 70 8.27 1.14 -12.86
CA VAL A 70 8.08 -0.20 -13.46
C VAL A 70 9.21 -0.50 -14.44
N GLU A 71 9.91 -1.62 -14.23
CA GLU A 71 11.00 -2.06 -15.10
C GLU A 71 10.49 -2.91 -16.27
N ASN A 72 9.61 -3.88 -16.02
CA ASN A 72 9.05 -4.75 -17.05
C ASN A 72 7.73 -4.22 -17.61
N ILE A 73 7.82 -3.39 -18.65
CA ILE A 73 6.69 -2.69 -19.25
C ILE A 73 5.92 -3.49 -20.31
N THR A 74 6.43 -4.66 -20.72
CA THR A 74 5.88 -5.39 -21.87
C THR A 74 4.42 -5.76 -21.71
N SER A 75 4.04 -6.30 -20.56
CA SER A 75 2.67 -6.73 -20.28
C SER A 75 1.71 -5.54 -20.13
N TYR A 76 2.15 -4.47 -19.50
CA TYR A 76 1.38 -3.21 -19.40
C TYR A 76 1.13 -2.62 -20.79
N ASN A 77 2.14 -2.56 -21.65
CA ASN A 77 2.00 -2.03 -22.99
C ASN A 77 1.01 -2.84 -23.84
N LYS A 78 0.95 -4.17 -23.70
CA LYS A 78 -0.05 -4.98 -24.41
C LYS A 78 -1.49 -4.58 -24.08
N ILE A 79 -1.75 -4.22 -22.81
CA ILE A 79 -3.07 -3.78 -22.34
C ILE A 79 -3.34 -2.34 -22.80
N LEU A 80 -2.39 -1.44 -22.57
CA LEU A 80 -2.54 -0.02 -22.87
C LEU A 80 -2.67 0.27 -24.37
N LYS A 81 -1.98 -0.52 -25.22
CA LYS A 81 -2.13 -0.41 -26.69
C LYS A 81 -3.55 -0.60 -27.16
N LYS A 82 -4.32 -1.50 -26.51
CA LYS A 82 -5.72 -1.70 -26.82
C LYS A 82 -6.62 -0.49 -26.48
N ASN A 83 -6.17 0.36 -25.56
CA ASN A 83 -6.93 1.48 -25.00
C ASN A 83 -6.43 2.87 -25.44
N LEU A 84 -5.63 2.98 -26.49
CA LEU A 84 -5.11 4.25 -27.02
C LEU A 84 -4.25 5.08 -26.05
N PHE A 85 -3.83 4.53 -24.92
CA PHE A 85 -2.98 5.22 -23.93
C PHE A 85 -1.48 5.00 -24.17
N ASN A 86 -1.15 4.42 -25.32
CA ASN A 86 0.22 4.10 -25.68
C ASN A 86 1.10 5.38 -25.66
N ASN A 87 2.26 5.29 -25.02
CA ASN A 87 3.24 6.38 -24.89
C ASN A 87 2.82 7.57 -24.00
N LYS A 88 1.71 7.50 -23.27
CA LYS A 88 1.29 8.56 -22.35
C LYS A 88 1.75 8.34 -20.90
N ILE A 89 2.19 7.13 -20.57
CA ILE A 89 2.66 6.77 -19.23
C ILE A 89 4.18 6.55 -19.26
N ALA A 90 4.89 7.32 -18.43
CA ALA A 90 6.33 7.19 -18.25
C ALA A 90 6.61 6.18 -17.12
N PHE A 91 6.81 4.92 -17.45
CA PHE A 91 6.95 3.80 -16.51
C PHE A 91 8.14 3.90 -15.57
N ASN A 92 9.23 4.49 -16.02
CA ASN A 92 10.49 4.62 -15.29
C ASN A 92 10.58 5.84 -14.39
N THR A 93 9.49 6.58 -14.23
CA THR A 93 9.43 7.75 -13.34
C THR A 93 8.85 7.38 -11.99
N PHE A 94 9.11 8.19 -10.97
CA PHE A 94 8.47 8.05 -9.67
C PHE A 94 6.96 8.24 -9.78
N PRO A 95 6.16 7.63 -8.88
CA PRO A 95 4.70 7.78 -8.85
C PRO A 95 4.27 9.19 -8.43
N SER A 96 3.07 9.59 -8.81
CA SER A 96 2.42 10.81 -8.32
C SER A 96 2.30 10.80 -6.79
N LEU A 97 2.09 11.96 -6.17
CA LEU A 97 1.91 12.05 -4.71
C LEU A 97 0.71 11.23 -4.23
N GLU A 98 -0.38 11.22 -5.00
CA GLU A 98 -1.58 10.43 -4.71
C GLU A 98 -1.28 8.93 -4.72
N ALA A 99 -0.45 8.46 -5.65
CA ALA A 99 -0.05 7.07 -5.69
C ALA A 99 0.88 6.70 -4.52
N GLN A 100 1.80 7.59 -4.16
CA GLN A 100 2.65 7.41 -2.98
C GLN A 100 1.82 7.38 -1.69
N VAL A 101 0.80 8.25 -1.56
CA VAL A 101 -0.13 8.23 -0.42
C VAL A 101 -0.92 6.93 -0.38
N ALA A 102 -1.43 6.44 -1.52
CA ALA A 102 -2.16 5.18 -1.57
C ALA A 102 -1.30 4.02 -1.09
N ALA A 103 -0.07 3.90 -1.59
CA ALA A 103 0.86 2.84 -1.20
C ALA A 103 1.19 2.83 0.30
N ILE A 104 1.56 4.00 0.87
CA ILE A 104 1.86 4.05 2.31
C ILE A 104 0.64 3.83 3.19
N SER A 105 -0.56 4.21 2.71
CA SER A 105 -1.81 3.98 3.44
C SER A 105 -2.17 2.50 3.48
N ASP A 106 -1.92 1.77 2.39
CA ASP A 106 -2.08 0.34 2.33
C ASP A 106 -1.10 -0.37 3.29
N ASP A 107 0.18 -0.02 3.27
CA ASP A 107 1.17 -0.51 4.23
C ASP A 107 0.73 -0.30 5.69
N ILE A 108 0.20 0.88 6.02
CA ILE A 108 -0.31 1.18 7.37
C ILE A 108 -1.49 0.29 7.72
N ALA A 109 -2.46 0.16 6.81
CA ALA A 109 -3.65 -0.65 7.02
C ALA A 109 -3.27 -2.12 7.21
N TYR A 110 -2.53 -2.69 6.27
CA TYR A 110 -2.11 -4.09 6.27
C TYR A 110 -1.40 -4.48 7.58
N ASN A 111 -0.33 -3.77 7.95
CA ASN A 111 0.45 -4.11 9.15
C ASN A 111 -0.36 -4.02 10.44
N ASN A 112 -1.27 -3.05 10.54
CA ASN A 112 -2.08 -2.88 11.74
C ASN A 112 -3.27 -3.86 11.82
N HIS A 113 -3.86 -4.24 10.69
CA HIS A 113 -4.89 -5.27 10.64
C HIS A 113 -4.33 -6.65 10.91
N ASP A 114 -3.17 -7.00 10.35
CA ASP A 114 -2.48 -8.25 10.68
C ASP A 114 -2.14 -8.34 12.18
N LEU A 115 -1.71 -7.23 12.78
CA LEU A 115 -1.50 -7.14 14.22
C LEU A 115 -2.80 -7.38 14.99
N GLU A 116 -3.91 -6.75 14.57
CA GLU A 116 -5.22 -6.92 15.20
C GLU A 116 -5.68 -8.38 15.11
N ASP A 117 -5.59 -8.97 13.94
CA ASP A 117 -6.01 -10.35 13.68
C ASP A 117 -5.18 -11.34 14.48
N GLY A 118 -3.86 -11.18 14.50
CA GLY A 118 -2.99 -12.03 15.32
C GLY A 118 -3.28 -11.93 16.83
N LEU A 119 -3.54 -10.71 17.32
CA LEU A 119 -3.97 -10.51 18.72
C LEU A 119 -5.34 -11.13 19.00
N ARG A 120 -6.32 -10.97 18.11
CA ARG A 120 -7.68 -11.53 18.27
C ARG A 120 -7.68 -13.06 18.19
N ALA A 121 -6.95 -13.61 17.23
CA ALA A 121 -6.78 -15.05 17.08
C ALA A 121 -5.96 -15.71 18.21
N GLY A 122 -5.28 -14.89 19.04
CA GLY A 122 -4.47 -15.42 20.15
C GLY A 122 -3.13 -16.00 19.71
N LEU A 123 -2.65 -15.70 18.51
CA LEU A 123 -1.33 -16.13 18.00
C LEU A 123 -0.20 -15.55 18.87
N PHE A 124 -0.43 -14.40 19.44
CA PHE A 124 0.45 -13.76 20.43
C PHE A 124 -0.35 -12.86 21.39
N THR A 125 0.29 -12.49 22.49
CA THR A 125 -0.33 -11.66 23.53
C THR A 125 0.10 -10.19 23.41
N ILE A 126 -0.70 -9.28 24.01
CA ILE A 126 -0.35 -7.86 24.13
C ILE A 126 0.99 -7.71 24.86
N GLN A 127 1.26 -8.54 25.88
CA GLN A 127 2.51 -8.52 26.63
C GLN A 127 3.70 -8.90 25.74
N LYS A 128 3.56 -9.93 24.90
CA LYS A 128 4.60 -10.32 23.93
C LYS A 128 4.86 -9.22 22.92
N PHE A 129 3.82 -8.60 22.38
CA PHE A 129 3.94 -7.45 21.48
C PHE A 129 4.60 -6.24 22.17
N SER A 130 4.26 -5.99 23.44
CA SER A 130 4.84 -4.91 24.24
C SER A 130 6.31 -5.14 24.65
N SER A 131 6.86 -6.35 24.47
CA SER A 131 8.28 -6.61 24.72
C SER A 131 9.21 -5.86 23.74
N ILE A 132 8.67 -5.34 22.63
CA ILE A 132 9.38 -4.47 21.71
C ILE A 132 9.49 -3.06 22.34
N PRO A 133 10.71 -2.56 22.65
CA PRO A 133 10.86 -1.32 23.44
C PRO A 133 10.23 -0.09 22.81
N ALA A 134 10.27 0.01 21.47
CA ALA A 134 9.64 1.11 20.74
C ALA A 134 8.11 1.06 20.86
N ILE A 135 7.52 -0.14 20.78
CA ILE A 135 6.09 -0.38 20.88
C ILE A 135 5.61 -0.15 22.30
N TYR A 136 6.34 -0.65 23.30
CA TYR A 136 5.99 -0.45 24.71
C TYR A 136 5.69 1.02 25.05
N LYS A 137 6.56 1.92 24.60
CA LYS A 137 6.39 3.37 24.82
C LYS A 137 5.09 3.92 24.21
N LEU A 138 4.62 3.33 23.11
CA LEU A 138 3.41 3.78 22.42
C LEU A 138 2.12 3.25 23.06
N ILE A 139 2.17 2.02 23.58
CA ILE A 139 0.96 1.32 24.04
C ILE A 139 0.87 1.14 25.55
N ASN A 140 1.88 1.57 26.33
CA ASN A 140 1.95 1.28 27.77
C ASN A 140 0.73 1.79 28.55
N ARG A 141 0.13 2.92 28.15
CA ARG A 141 -1.10 3.44 28.75
C ARG A 141 -2.30 2.49 28.56
N HIS A 142 -2.35 1.75 27.46
CA HIS A 142 -3.38 0.75 27.19
C HIS A 142 -3.13 -0.51 28.01
N ILE A 143 -1.86 -0.90 28.15
CA ILE A 143 -1.45 -2.06 28.97
C ILE A 143 -1.88 -1.88 30.42
N LYS A 144 -1.76 -0.69 31.00
CA LYS A 144 -2.20 -0.37 32.36
C LYS A 144 -3.71 -0.59 32.58
N ASN A 145 -4.48 -0.52 31.50
CA ASN A 145 -5.94 -0.66 31.54
C ASN A 145 -6.43 -2.08 31.23
N ILE A 146 -5.55 -3.05 30.96
CA ILE A 146 -5.93 -4.43 30.56
C ILE A 146 -6.86 -5.09 31.59
N LYS A 147 -6.63 -4.85 32.89
CA LYS A 147 -7.45 -5.42 33.98
C LYS A 147 -8.86 -4.79 34.08
N ASN A 148 -9.07 -3.61 33.54
CA ASN A 148 -10.28 -2.81 33.73
C ASN A 148 -11.26 -2.90 32.55
N PHE A 149 -10.81 -3.41 31.40
CA PHE A 149 -11.60 -3.43 30.18
C PHE A 149 -11.49 -4.79 29.48
N ARG A 150 -12.50 -5.12 28.66
CA ARG A 150 -12.46 -6.31 27.82
C ARG A 150 -11.28 -6.25 26.85
N ARG A 151 -10.67 -7.41 26.63
CA ARG A 151 -9.47 -7.57 25.79
C ARG A 151 -9.65 -6.98 24.37
N GLU A 152 -10.82 -7.21 23.76
CA GLU A 152 -11.15 -6.72 22.42
C GLU A 152 -11.12 -5.20 22.32
N ILE A 153 -11.60 -4.52 23.38
CA ILE A 153 -11.58 -3.06 23.47
C ILE A 153 -10.13 -2.56 23.53
N ILE A 154 -9.29 -3.20 24.32
CA ILE A 154 -7.88 -2.83 24.46
C ILE A 154 -7.15 -3.02 23.13
N ILE A 155 -7.37 -4.16 22.43
CA ILE A 155 -6.78 -4.41 21.11
C ILE A 155 -7.17 -3.31 20.12
N SER A 156 -8.46 -3.01 20.00
CA SER A 156 -8.95 -1.95 19.10
C SER A 156 -8.38 -0.57 19.44
N GLN A 157 -8.19 -0.26 20.72
CA GLN A 157 -7.56 1.00 21.12
C GLN A 157 -6.06 1.06 20.77
N ILE A 158 -5.34 -0.04 20.93
CA ILE A 158 -3.93 -0.15 20.55
C ILE A 158 -3.79 0.07 19.05
N VAL A 159 -4.53 -0.68 18.23
CA VAL A 159 -4.49 -0.61 16.76
C VAL A 159 -4.84 0.80 16.28
N ARG A 160 -5.94 1.37 16.75
CA ARG A 160 -6.36 2.74 16.40
C ARG A 160 -5.27 3.77 16.74
N ASN A 161 -4.63 3.63 17.89
CA ASN A 161 -3.56 4.54 18.29
C ASN A 161 -2.33 4.41 17.41
N LEU A 162 -1.94 3.19 17.04
CA LEU A 162 -0.81 2.94 16.13
C LEU A 162 -1.09 3.52 14.75
N ILE A 163 -2.26 3.25 14.16
CA ILE A 163 -2.67 3.83 12.87
C ILE A 163 -2.58 5.35 12.93
N ASN A 164 -3.17 5.97 13.96
CA ASN A 164 -3.13 7.43 14.10
C ASN A 164 -1.71 7.97 14.19
N LEU A 165 -0.82 7.33 14.95
CA LEU A 165 0.58 7.74 15.05
C LEU A 165 1.32 7.63 13.72
N MET A 166 1.10 6.55 12.97
CA MET A 166 1.69 6.34 11.66
C MET A 166 1.20 7.38 10.64
N VAL A 167 -0.12 7.62 10.59
CA VAL A 167 -0.72 8.62 9.69
C VAL A 167 -0.20 10.02 9.99
N VAL A 168 -0.17 10.43 11.26
CA VAL A 168 0.34 11.76 11.67
C VAL A 168 1.83 11.89 11.33
N ASP A 169 2.62 10.85 11.50
CA ASP A 169 4.04 10.85 11.14
C ASP A 169 4.24 11.04 9.63
N VAL A 170 3.49 10.31 8.80
CA VAL A 170 3.51 10.45 7.33
C VAL A 170 3.15 11.86 6.91
N ILE A 171 2.05 12.42 7.46
CA ILE A 171 1.60 13.79 7.12
C ILE A 171 2.70 14.81 7.46
N ASN A 172 3.26 14.73 8.67
CA ASN A 172 4.29 15.67 9.11
C ASN A 172 5.58 15.54 8.28
N THR A 173 5.99 14.31 7.97
CA THR A 173 7.18 14.04 7.18
C THR A 173 7.00 14.50 5.73
N THR A 174 5.86 14.19 5.14
CA THR A 174 5.50 14.63 3.79
C THR A 174 5.49 16.16 3.67
N ASN A 175 4.88 16.86 4.63
CA ASN A 175 4.87 18.32 4.65
C ASN A 175 6.29 18.93 4.72
N LYS A 176 7.19 18.32 5.50
CA LYS A 176 8.61 18.73 5.54
C LYS A 176 9.31 18.48 4.21
N ASN A 177 9.07 17.33 3.60
CA ASN A 177 9.67 16.96 2.33
C ASN A 177 9.18 17.87 1.19
N LEU A 178 7.89 18.17 1.14
CA LEU A 178 7.31 19.11 0.16
C LEU A 178 7.91 20.51 0.30
N LYS A 179 8.05 21.03 1.52
CA LYS A 179 8.71 22.32 1.74
C LYS A 179 10.16 22.32 1.31
N LYS A 180 10.88 21.18 1.47
CA LYS A 180 12.28 21.07 1.07
C LYS A 180 12.47 20.92 -0.43
N SER A 181 11.66 20.08 -1.08
CA SER A 181 11.74 19.85 -2.54
C SER A 181 11.08 20.91 -3.37
N ASN A 182 10.10 21.64 -2.79
CA ASN A 182 9.34 22.74 -3.40
C ASN A 182 8.91 22.49 -4.86
N PRO A 183 8.24 21.35 -5.17
CA PRO A 183 7.86 21.02 -6.53
C PRO A 183 6.85 22.05 -7.07
N GLN A 184 7.04 22.51 -8.29
CA GLN A 184 6.16 23.46 -8.97
C GLN A 184 5.21 22.78 -9.95
N SER A 185 5.50 21.51 -10.28
CA SER A 185 4.72 20.72 -11.23
C SER A 185 4.78 19.24 -10.90
N ILE A 186 3.86 18.44 -11.50
CA ILE A 186 3.90 16.98 -11.41
C ILE A 186 5.21 16.39 -11.98
N ASN A 187 5.78 17.04 -12.98
CA ASN A 187 7.06 16.61 -13.57
C ASN A 187 8.21 16.70 -12.57
N ASP A 188 8.16 17.62 -11.62
CA ASP A 188 9.17 17.72 -10.56
C ASP A 188 9.05 16.54 -9.59
N ILE A 189 7.82 16.02 -9.37
CA ILE A 189 7.58 14.81 -8.60
C ILE A 189 8.11 13.57 -9.33
N TYR A 190 7.80 13.45 -10.62
CA TYR A 190 8.22 12.32 -11.45
C TYR A 190 9.75 12.18 -11.59
N LYS A 191 10.47 13.28 -11.50
CA LYS A 191 11.94 13.34 -11.63
C LYS A 191 12.70 13.25 -10.31
N GLN A 192 12.00 13.07 -9.17
CA GLN A 192 12.68 12.89 -7.88
C GLN A 192 13.53 11.61 -7.90
N ASP A 193 14.51 11.55 -7.04
CA ASP A 193 15.38 10.39 -6.79
C ASP A 193 14.87 9.50 -5.64
N ARG A 194 13.81 9.95 -4.97
CA ARG A 194 13.19 9.29 -3.81
C ARG A 194 11.73 9.68 -3.65
N LEU A 195 11.00 8.86 -2.88
CA LEU A 195 9.62 9.17 -2.52
C LEU A 195 9.56 10.41 -1.60
N ILE A 196 8.55 11.25 -1.82
CA ILE A 196 8.24 12.40 -0.96
C ILE A 196 7.38 11.96 0.21
N VAL A 197 6.44 11.03 -0.04
CA VAL A 197 5.53 10.48 0.96
C VAL A 197 6.16 9.23 1.57
N HIS A 198 6.61 9.33 2.80
CA HIS A 198 7.20 8.23 3.54
C HIS A 198 7.20 8.50 5.05
N PHE A 199 7.42 7.48 5.86
CA PHE A 199 7.64 7.63 7.29
C PHE A 199 8.93 8.40 7.62
N SER A 200 8.97 9.06 8.78
CA SER A 200 10.23 9.49 9.40
C SER A 200 11.12 8.27 9.68
N ASP A 201 12.43 8.48 9.81
CA ASP A 201 13.38 7.40 10.12
C ASP A 201 13.03 6.69 11.44
N ARG A 202 12.51 7.44 12.41
CA ARG A 202 12.00 6.87 13.66
C ARG A 202 10.83 5.93 13.40
N MET A 203 9.84 6.35 12.61
CA MET A 203 8.65 5.55 12.35
C MET A 203 8.96 4.38 11.43
N LYS A 204 9.86 4.52 10.46
CA LYS A 204 10.38 3.40 9.65
C LYS A 204 10.96 2.28 10.51
N ASN A 205 11.72 2.65 11.55
CA ASN A 205 12.27 1.65 12.47
C ASN A 205 11.18 0.94 13.28
N ILE A 206 10.14 1.67 13.71
CA ILE A 206 8.99 1.08 14.41
C ILE A 206 8.22 0.14 13.49
N ASP A 207 7.89 0.58 12.29
CA ASP A 207 7.20 -0.22 11.27
C ASP A 207 7.97 -1.51 10.94
N LYS A 208 9.29 -1.40 10.75
CA LYS A 208 10.15 -2.57 10.55
C LYS A 208 10.07 -3.55 11.72
N GLN A 209 10.11 -3.07 12.97
CA GLN A 209 10.00 -3.94 14.14
C GLN A 209 8.63 -4.64 14.22
N ILE A 210 7.55 -3.96 13.83
CA ILE A 210 6.22 -4.56 13.74
C ILE A 210 6.22 -5.66 12.66
N LYS A 211 6.69 -5.37 11.45
CA LYS A 211 6.81 -6.33 10.34
C LYS A 211 7.66 -7.56 10.72
N ASP A 212 8.80 -7.34 11.37
CA ASP A 212 9.68 -8.42 11.84
C ASP A 212 9.03 -9.28 12.95
N PHE A 213 8.18 -8.68 13.76
CA PHE A 213 7.42 -9.39 14.79
C PHE A 213 6.31 -10.26 14.19
N LEU A 214 5.59 -9.75 13.19
CA LEU A 214 4.49 -10.46 12.52
C LEU A 214 4.96 -11.63 11.64
N LYS A 215 6.21 -11.62 11.17
CA LYS A 215 6.80 -12.72 10.39
C LYS A 215 7.29 -13.92 11.22
N ARG A 216 7.27 -13.84 12.54
CA ARG A 216 7.73 -14.89 13.47
C ARG A 216 6.60 -15.80 13.89
#